data_d507c80e3e3b2679994cd1bdff8fcea1
#
_entry.id   d507c80e3e3b2679994cd1bdff8fcea1
#
_cell.length_a   1.000
_cell.length_b   1.000
_cell.length_c   1.000
_cell.angle_alpha   90.00
_cell.angle_beta   90.00
_cell.angle_gamma   90.00
#
_symmetry.space_group_name_H-M   'P 1'
#
loop_
_entity.id
_entity.type
_entity.pdbx_description
1 polymer ?
#
loop_
_entity_poly.entity_id
_entity_poly.type
_entity_poly.pdbx_seq_one_letter_code
_entity_poly.pdbx_strand_id
1 'polypeptide(L)'
;TLLVLGGAGGVGSILIQLAKELTSATVIATASRSESREWALSLGADAVVDHSSDDLAHQILAVAPGGVDWVFTPQSKGRIPLFTEIVRPFGEIVAIDDERDLDLFALKGKAISWHWELMFTRPRFGYDLEAQHRALASISELVDAGRIRTTMTKMLGPIGAEALREAHQILETGHAVGKIVVANEV
;
A
#
# COMPACT_ATOMS: atom_id res chain seq x y z
N THR A 1 -9.09 -3.33 11.71
CA THR A 1 -8.47 -4.14 10.64
C THR A 1 -8.17 -3.25 9.43
N LEU A 2 -6.95 -3.27 8.94
CA LEU A 2 -6.50 -2.58 7.74
C LEU A 2 -6.24 -3.60 6.61
N LEU A 3 -6.86 -3.39 5.46
CA LEU A 3 -6.51 -4.09 4.23
C LEU A 3 -5.55 -3.25 3.39
N VAL A 4 -4.40 -3.82 3.03
CA VAL A 4 -3.39 -3.19 2.17
C VAL A 4 -3.36 -3.93 0.84
N LEU A 5 -3.95 -3.34 -0.21
CA LEU A 5 -3.83 -3.87 -1.56
C LEU A 5 -2.41 -3.65 -2.09
N GLY A 6 -1.85 -4.67 -2.74
CA GLY A 6 -0.47 -4.62 -3.24
C GLY A 6 0.57 -4.53 -2.12
N GLY A 7 0.42 -5.36 -1.07
CA GLY A 7 1.24 -5.32 0.14
C GLY A 7 2.75 -5.49 -0.09
N ALA A 8 3.16 -6.16 -1.16
CA ALA A 8 4.57 -6.33 -1.51
C ALA A 8 5.14 -5.19 -2.38
N GLY A 9 4.31 -4.27 -2.86
CA GLY A 9 4.76 -3.11 -3.62
C GLY A 9 5.47 -2.07 -2.76
N GLY A 10 6.08 -1.08 -3.39
CA GLY A 10 6.88 -0.08 -2.69
C GLY A 10 6.15 0.73 -1.63
N VAL A 11 4.85 1.04 -1.81
CA VAL A 11 4.04 1.76 -0.80
C VAL A 11 3.47 0.77 0.21
N GLY A 12 2.91 -0.37 -0.24
CA GLY A 12 2.36 -1.38 0.65
C GLY A 12 3.37 -1.89 1.67
N SER A 13 4.62 -2.09 1.24
CA SER A 13 5.71 -2.56 2.10
C SER A 13 6.02 -1.64 3.28
N ILE A 14 6.03 -0.33 3.08
CA ILE A 14 6.27 0.62 4.19
C ILE A 14 5.01 0.82 5.01
N LEU A 15 3.83 0.81 4.38
CA LEU A 15 2.55 0.97 5.07
C LEU A 15 2.29 -0.16 6.06
N ILE A 16 2.58 -1.42 5.70
CA ILE A 16 2.47 -2.57 6.61
C ILE A 16 3.29 -2.32 7.87
N GLN A 17 4.56 -1.95 7.73
CA GLN A 17 5.45 -1.70 8.86
C GLN A 17 4.95 -0.54 9.73
N LEU A 18 4.57 0.58 9.12
CA LEU A 18 4.06 1.74 9.84
C LEU A 18 2.75 1.43 10.57
N ALA A 19 1.84 0.68 9.95
CA ALA A 19 0.60 0.27 10.60
C ALA A 19 0.86 -0.59 11.83
N LYS A 20 1.79 -1.55 11.75
CA LYS A 20 2.15 -2.43 12.88
C LYS A 20 2.92 -1.68 13.96
N GLU A 21 3.73 -0.71 13.60
CA GLU A 21 4.56 0.04 14.53
C GLU A 21 3.77 1.12 15.29
N LEU A 22 2.86 1.80 14.60
CA LEU A 22 2.17 2.97 15.13
C LEU A 22 0.76 2.69 15.65
N THR A 23 0.22 1.49 15.38
CA THR A 23 -1.16 1.14 15.73
C THR A 23 -1.27 -0.31 16.24
N SER A 24 -2.42 -0.64 16.81
CA SER A 24 -2.80 -2.03 17.16
C SER A 24 -3.63 -2.72 16.05
N ALA A 25 -3.63 -2.20 14.84
CA ALA A 25 -4.43 -2.74 13.76
C ALA A 25 -3.99 -4.15 13.36
N THR A 26 -4.97 -5.02 13.09
CA THR A 26 -4.72 -6.24 12.32
C THR A 26 -4.54 -5.85 10.86
N VAL A 27 -3.42 -6.23 10.26
CA VAL A 27 -3.05 -5.88 8.88
C VAL A 27 -3.21 -7.10 7.97
N ILE A 28 -4.11 -7.01 7.01
CA ILE A 28 -4.28 -7.96 5.92
C ILE A 28 -3.62 -7.38 4.68
N ALA A 29 -2.66 -8.07 4.09
CA ALA A 29 -2.03 -7.66 2.84
C ALA A 29 -2.52 -8.51 1.68
N THR A 30 -2.48 -7.97 0.45
CA THR A 30 -2.73 -8.81 -0.73
C THR A 30 -1.43 -9.07 -1.49
N ALA A 31 -1.21 -10.34 -1.85
CA ALA A 31 -0.10 -10.77 -2.69
C ALA A 31 -0.42 -12.13 -3.31
N SER A 32 -0.07 -12.34 -4.59
CA SER A 32 -0.42 -13.58 -5.32
C SER A 32 0.72 -14.59 -5.44
N ARG A 33 1.99 -14.15 -5.36
CA ARG A 33 3.17 -15.01 -5.51
C ARG A 33 3.80 -15.35 -4.15
N SER A 34 4.45 -16.51 -4.04
CA SER A 34 5.12 -16.95 -2.80
C SER A 34 6.07 -15.90 -2.24
N GLU A 35 6.98 -15.39 -3.07
CA GLU A 35 7.95 -14.36 -2.70
C GLU A 35 7.27 -13.10 -2.13
N SER A 36 6.23 -12.59 -2.81
CA SER A 36 5.51 -11.40 -2.38
C SER A 36 4.70 -11.62 -1.11
N ARG A 37 4.20 -12.85 -0.90
CA ARG A 37 3.49 -13.25 0.34
C ARG A 37 4.46 -13.31 1.52
N GLU A 38 5.58 -13.99 1.35
CA GLU A 38 6.64 -14.11 2.37
C GLU A 38 7.19 -12.72 2.74
N TRP A 39 7.39 -11.86 1.75
CA TRP A 39 7.81 -10.49 1.98
C TRP A 39 6.82 -9.72 2.84
N ALA A 40 5.53 -9.70 2.48
CA ALA A 40 4.49 -9.00 3.25
C ALA A 40 4.39 -9.52 4.70
N LEU A 41 4.43 -10.83 4.90
CA LEU A 41 4.47 -11.45 6.24
C LEU A 41 5.71 -11.02 7.02
N SER A 42 6.89 -10.99 6.38
CA SER A 42 8.15 -10.58 7.01
C SER A 42 8.18 -9.11 7.44
N LEU A 43 7.28 -8.29 6.89
CA LEU A 43 7.09 -6.88 7.24
C LEU A 43 6.05 -6.68 8.35
N GLY A 44 5.42 -7.77 8.82
CA GLY A 44 4.48 -7.73 9.93
C GLY A 44 3.00 -7.81 9.55
N ALA A 45 2.64 -8.13 8.30
CA ALA A 45 1.26 -8.44 7.96
C ALA A 45 0.78 -9.65 8.77
N ASP A 46 -0.40 -9.56 9.39
CA ASP A 46 -0.99 -10.65 10.17
C ASP A 46 -1.58 -11.74 9.28
N ALA A 47 -2.02 -11.38 8.07
CA ALA A 47 -2.50 -12.31 7.07
C ALA A 47 -2.18 -11.82 5.66
N VAL A 48 -2.04 -12.77 4.71
CA VAL A 48 -1.89 -12.45 3.29
C VAL A 48 -2.88 -13.26 2.48
N VAL A 49 -3.67 -12.55 1.67
CA VAL A 49 -4.68 -13.13 0.77
C VAL A 49 -4.28 -12.95 -0.69
N ASP A 50 -4.79 -13.82 -1.56
CA ASP A 50 -4.43 -13.80 -2.98
C ASP A 50 -5.37 -12.89 -3.79
N HIS A 51 -4.84 -11.75 -4.27
CA HIS A 51 -5.61 -10.80 -5.09
C HIS A 51 -5.91 -11.28 -6.52
N SER A 52 -5.30 -12.37 -6.98
CA SER A 52 -5.58 -12.97 -8.27
C SER A 52 -6.71 -14.01 -8.22
N SER A 53 -7.16 -14.37 -7.01
CA SER A 53 -8.26 -15.32 -6.81
C SER A 53 -9.62 -14.66 -7.02
N ASP A 54 -10.52 -15.37 -7.68
CA ASP A 54 -11.93 -14.99 -7.80
C ASP A 54 -12.65 -14.97 -6.43
N ASP A 55 -12.05 -15.60 -5.43
CA ASP A 55 -12.55 -15.77 -4.07
C ASP A 55 -11.97 -14.74 -3.08
N LEU A 56 -11.43 -13.62 -3.57
CA LEU A 56 -10.73 -12.62 -2.76
C LEU A 56 -11.58 -12.07 -1.62
N ALA A 57 -12.86 -11.77 -1.87
CA ALA A 57 -13.76 -11.25 -0.84
C ALA A 57 -13.92 -12.24 0.32
N HIS A 58 -14.15 -13.51 0.02
CA HIS A 58 -14.27 -14.57 1.02
C HIS A 58 -12.98 -14.75 1.82
N GLN A 59 -11.81 -14.73 1.17
CA GLN A 59 -10.52 -14.81 1.87
C GLN A 59 -10.34 -13.66 2.87
N ILE A 60 -10.72 -12.43 2.48
CA ILE A 60 -10.65 -11.26 3.38
C ILE A 60 -11.63 -11.42 4.54
N LEU A 61 -12.88 -11.81 4.27
CA LEU A 61 -13.89 -11.96 5.28
C LEU A 61 -13.66 -13.17 6.21
N ALA A 62 -12.90 -14.17 5.77
CA ALA A 62 -12.46 -15.26 6.64
C ALA A 62 -11.49 -14.76 7.74
N VAL A 63 -10.68 -13.74 7.45
CA VAL A 63 -9.78 -13.09 8.41
C VAL A 63 -10.51 -12.00 9.20
N ALA A 64 -11.42 -11.27 8.57
CA ALA A 64 -12.18 -10.17 9.14
C ALA A 64 -13.70 -10.39 8.94
N PRO A 65 -14.36 -11.28 9.71
CA PRO A 65 -15.77 -11.64 9.48
C PRO A 65 -16.75 -10.47 9.58
N GLY A 66 -16.41 -9.41 10.32
CA GLY A 66 -17.19 -8.17 10.43
C GLY A 66 -16.92 -7.14 9.32
N GLY A 67 -16.06 -7.47 8.37
CA GLY A 67 -15.51 -6.55 7.39
C GLY A 67 -14.27 -5.79 7.89
N VAL A 68 -13.58 -5.14 6.97
CA VAL A 68 -12.39 -4.34 7.30
C VAL A 68 -12.78 -2.89 7.63
N ASP A 69 -12.02 -2.26 8.53
CA ASP A 69 -12.23 -0.86 8.94
C ASP A 69 -11.67 0.10 7.90
N TRP A 70 -10.48 -0.21 7.42
CA TRP A 70 -9.72 0.63 6.48
C TRP A 70 -9.21 -0.16 5.30
N VAL A 71 -9.21 0.47 4.13
CA VAL A 71 -8.61 -0.07 2.91
C VAL A 71 -7.62 0.95 2.36
N PHE A 72 -6.41 0.51 2.09
CA PHE A 72 -5.47 1.22 1.24
C PHE A 72 -5.47 0.59 -0.16
N THR A 73 -5.68 1.40 -1.19
CA THR A 73 -5.65 0.95 -2.58
C THR A 73 -4.76 1.82 -3.49
N PRO A 74 -3.78 1.21 -4.16
CA PRO A 74 -3.03 1.86 -5.24
C PRO A 74 -3.67 1.61 -6.62
N GLN A 75 -4.79 0.89 -6.68
CA GLN A 75 -5.48 0.55 -7.93
C GLN A 75 -6.97 0.32 -7.65
N SER A 76 -7.79 1.30 -7.99
CA SER A 76 -9.23 1.33 -7.70
C SER A 76 -10.10 0.80 -8.82
N LYS A 77 -9.58 0.75 -10.05
CA LYS A 77 -10.33 0.31 -11.22
C LYS A 77 -10.93 -1.07 -11.04
N GLY A 78 -12.26 -1.16 -11.18
CA GLY A 78 -13.01 -2.43 -11.04
C GLY A 78 -13.10 -2.97 -9.62
N ARG A 79 -12.62 -2.23 -8.58
CA ARG A 79 -12.59 -2.70 -7.19
C ARG A 79 -13.75 -2.22 -6.32
N ILE A 80 -14.58 -1.29 -6.80
CA ILE A 80 -15.70 -0.77 -6.00
C ILE A 80 -16.66 -1.88 -5.54
N PRO A 81 -17.04 -2.88 -6.36
CA PRO A 81 -17.87 -4.00 -5.90
C PRO A 81 -17.23 -4.75 -4.73
N LEU A 82 -15.93 -5.08 -4.82
CA LEU A 82 -15.19 -5.71 -3.72
C LEU A 82 -15.25 -4.86 -2.46
N PHE A 83 -14.97 -3.56 -2.56
CA PHE A 83 -14.97 -2.66 -1.39
C PHE A 83 -16.35 -2.56 -0.76
N THR A 84 -17.41 -2.52 -1.56
CA THR A 84 -18.79 -2.52 -1.06
C THR A 84 -19.09 -3.79 -0.26
N GLU A 85 -18.52 -4.92 -0.62
CA GLU A 85 -18.72 -6.20 0.07
C GLU A 85 -17.92 -6.27 1.37
N ILE A 86 -16.62 -6.03 1.32
CA ILE A 86 -15.67 -6.32 2.41
C ILE A 86 -15.53 -5.21 3.45
N VAL A 87 -15.80 -3.94 3.11
CA VAL A 87 -15.69 -2.83 4.06
C VAL A 87 -16.94 -2.80 4.95
N ARG A 88 -16.73 -2.68 6.27
CA ARG A 88 -17.84 -2.56 7.21
C ARG A 88 -18.59 -1.23 7.05
N PRO A 89 -19.82 -1.09 7.57
CA PRO A 89 -20.47 0.22 7.65
C PRO A 89 -19.58 1.25 8.36
N PHE A 90 -19.54 2.48 7.82
CA PHE A 90 -18.70 3.59 8.28
C PHE A 90 -17.19 3.32 8.21
N GLY A 91 -16.75 2.33 7.42
CA GLY A 91 -15.35 2.12 7.13
C GLY A 91 -14.81 3.16 6.14
N GLU A 92 -13.51 3.16 5.91
CA GLU A 92 -12.83 4.18 5.13
C GLU A 92 -11.90 3.57 4.08
N ILE A 93 -11.82 4.21 2.93
CA ILE A 93 -10.93 3.81 1.83
C ILE A 93 -10.02 4.97 1.50
N VAL A 94 -8.71 4.70 1.43
CA VAL A 94 -7.69 5.65 0.96
C VAL A 94 -7.15 5.17 -0.37
N ALA A 95 -7.31 5.98 -1.42
CA ALA A 95 -6.85 5.72 -2.77
C ALA A 95 -5.76 6.69 -3.20
N ILE A 96 -4.72 6.15 -3.85
CA ILE A 96 -3.58 6.94 -4.34
C ILE A 96 -3.44 6.93 -5.87
N ASP A 97 -4.35 6.24 -6.55
CA ASP A 97 -4.40 6.19 -8.02
C ASP A 97 -5.30 7.29 -8.61
N ASP A 98 -5.14 7.54 -9.91
CA ASP A 98 -5.84 8.61 -10.65
C ASP A 98 -7.07 8.08 -11.41
N GLU A 99 -7.70 6.98 -10.94
CA GLU A 99 -8.88 6.43 -11.62
C GLU A 99 -10.08 7.40 -11.53
N ARG A 100 -10.67 7.71 -12.67
CA ARG A 100 -11.71 8.75 -12.78
C ARG A 100 -13.12 8.19 -12.84
N ASP A 101 -13.28 7.00 -13.43
CA ASP A 101 -14.59 6.41 -13.72
C ASP A 101 -14.98 5.40 -12.61
N LEU A 102 -15.10 5.91 -11.37
CA LEU A 102 -15.48 5.10 -10.21
C LEU A 102 -16.94 5.35 -9.82
N ASP A 103 -17.74 4.29 -9.73
CA ASP A 103 -19.09 4.37 -9.16
C ASP A 103 -19.02 4.41 -7.62
N LEU A 104 -18.61 5.55 -7.07
CA LEU A 104 -18.55 5.76 -5.62
C LEU A 104 -19.93 5.78 -4.96
N PHE A 105 -21.02 5.94 -5.74
CA PHE A 105 -22.37 5.89 -5.19
C PHE A 105 -22.70 4.52 -4.56
N ALA A 106 -22.09 3.45 -5.08
CA ALA A 106 -22.26 2.11 -4.50
C ALA A 106 -21.83 2.02 -3.02
N LEU A 107 -20.90 2.86 -2.57
CA LEU A 107 -20.42 2.90 -1.19
C LEU A 107 -21.41 3.53 -0.21
N LYS A 108 -22.42 4.27 -0.73
CA LYS A 108 -23.37 5.02 0.08
C LYS A 108 -24.20 4.14 1.01
N GLY A 109 -24.56 2.93 0.59
CA GLY A 109 -25.41 2.02 1.39
C GLY A 109 -24.83 1.66 2.75
N LYS A 110 -23.49 1.66 2.86
CA LYS A 110 -22.75 1.41 4.11
C LYS A 110 -22.12 2.70 4.69
N ALA A 111 -22.39 3.88 4.12
CA ALA A 111 -21.80 5.16 4.51
C ALA A 111 -20.25 5.08 4.54
N ILE A 112 -19.63 4.39 3.58
CA ILE A 112 -18.20 4.23 3.48
C ILE A 112 -17.59 5.55 2.99
N SER A 113 -16.55 6.03 3.68
CA SER A 113 -15.81 7.23 3.29
C SER A 113 -14.76 6.91 2.23
N TRP A 114 -14.60 7.80 1.26
CA TRP A 114 -13.56 7.72 0.24
C TRP A 114 -12.63 8.90 0.37
N HIS A 115 -11.33 8.63 0.53
CA HIS A 115 -10.27 9.62 0.68
C HIS A 115 -9.30 9.52 -0.49
N TRP A 116 -9.05 10.66 -1.14
CA TRP A 116 -7.98 10.79 -2.11
C TRP A 116 -6.71 11.23 -1.40
N GLU A 117 -5.61 10.52 -1.60
CA GLU A 117 -4.29 10.96 -1.16
C GLU A 117 -3.45 11.36 -2.37
N LEU A 118 -3.08 12.63 -2.42
CA LEU A 118 -2.18 13.20 -3.41
C LEU A 118 -1.07 13.98 -2.69
N MET A 119 0.15 13.45 -2.74
CA MET A 119 1.32 14.05 -2.07
C MET A 119 1.56 15.51 -2.45
N PHE A 120 1.09 15.96 -3.61
CA PHE A 120 1.27 17.33 -4.10
C PHE A 120 0.20 18.31 -3.64
N THR A 121 -0.83 17.87 -2.93
CA THR A 121 -1.94 18.75 -2.48
C THR A 121 -1.42 19.86 -1.58
N ARG A 122 -0.60 19.53 -0.58
CA ARG A 122 -0.06 20.52 0.37
C ARG A 122 0.77 21.60 -0.31
N PRO A 123 1.82 21.28 -1.11
CA PRO A 123 2.59 22.32 -1.80
C PRO A 123 1.77 23.08 -2.85
N ARG A 124 0.85 22.40 -3.55
CA ARG A 124 0.02 23.03 -4.59
C ARG A 124 -0.90 24.12 -4.05
N PHE A 125 -1.42 23.93 -2.85
CA PHE A 125 -2.38 24.85 -2.20
C PHE A 125 -1.76 25.66 -1.06
N GLY A 126 -0.46 25.53 -0.79
CA GLY A 126 0.22 26.25 0.30
C GLY A 126 -0.30 25.88 1.69
N TYR A 127 -0.81 24.65 1.86
CA TYR A 127 -1.44 24.22 3.11
C TYR A 127 -0.50 23.33 3.92
N ASP A 128 -0.16 23.75 5.14
CA ASP A 128 0.70 23.01 6.08
C ASP A 128 1.93 22.37 5.41
N LEU A 129 2.78 23.20 4.84
CA LEU A 129 3.95 22.79 4.04
C LEU A 129 4.95 21.95 4.82
N GLU A 130 5.00 22.13 6.13
CA GLU A 130 5.92 21.40 7.01
C GLU A 130 5.43 19.97 7.35
N ALA A 131 4.17 19.61 7.05
CA ALA A 131 3.63 18.31 7.44
C ALA A 131 4.39 17.14 6.82
N GLN A 132 4.78 17.24 5.55
CA GLN A 132 5.55 16.19 4.88
C GLN A 132 6.94 16.06 5.47
N HIS A 133 7.59 17.18 5.79
CA HIS A 133 8.88 17.19 6.49
C HIS A 133 8.77 16.48 7.85
N ARG A 134 7.79 16.86 8.67
CA ARG A 134 7.56 16.22 9.97
C ARG A 134 7.32 14.71 9.85
N ALA A 135 6.49 14.30 8.87
CA ALA A 135 6.22 12.88 8.64
C ALA A 135 7.48 12.11 8.23
N LEU A 136 8.28 12.65 7.30
CA LEU A 136 9.52 12.03 6.85
C LEU A 136 10.58 11.99 7.96
N ALA A 137 10.69 13.04 8.79
CA ALA A 137 11.57 13.05 9.94
C ALA A 137 11.21 11.94 10.94
N SER A 138 9.92 11.79 11.27
CA SER A 138 9.46 10.70 12.15
C SER A 138 9.73 9.31 11.58
N ILE A 139 9.59 9.12 10.26
CA ILE A 139 9.92 7.86 9.60
C ILE A 139 11.44 7.59 9.67
N SER A 140 12.28 8.63 9.48
CA SER A 140 13.73 8.51 9.61
C SER A 140 14.14 8.04 11.00
N GLU A 141 13.54 8.64 12.05
CA GLU A 141 13.76 8.23 13.44
C GLU A 141 13.39 6.76 13.68
N LEU A 142 12.29 6.27 13.10
CA LEU A 142 11.90 4.86 13.21
C LEU A 142 12.90 3.92 12.51
N VAL A 143 13.44 4.32 11.37
CA VAL A 143 14.48 3.56 10.65
C VAL A 143 15.78 3.53 11.46
N ASP A 144 16.25 4.68 11.96
CA ASP A 144 17.48 4.81 12.73
C ASP A 144 17.40 4.01 14.05
N ALA A 145 16.22 3.94 14.66
CA ALA A 145 15.94 3.12 15.84
C ALA A 145 15.76 1.62 15.53
N GLY A 146 15.83 1.20 14.27
CA GLY A 146 15.61 -0.19 13.83
C GLY A 146 14.18 -0.72 14.03
N ARG A 147 13.20 0.16 14.26
CA ARG A 147 11.79 -0.20 14.47
C ARG A 147 11.09 -0.54 13.17
N ILE A 148 11.50 0.09 12.08
CA ILE A 148 11.14 -0.28 10.72
C ILE A 148 12.41 -0.43 9.88
N ARG A 149 12.34 -1.21 8.82
CA ARG A 149 13.49 -1.45 7.94
C ARG A 149 13.26 -0.90 6.54
N THR A 150 14.36 -0.67 5.82
CA THR A 150 14.29 -0.30 4.41
C THR A 150 13.46 -1.30 3.61
N THR A 151 12.71 -0.81 2.65
CA THR A 151 11.96 -1.62 1.68
C THR A 151 12.72 -1.83 0.37
N MET A 152 13.99 -1.41 0.31
CA MET A 152 14.86 -1.65 -0.83
C MET A 152 15.17 -3.15 -0.93
N THR A 153 14.85 -3.73 -2.09
CA THR A 153 15.09 -5.15 -2.40
C THR A 153 16.11 -5.33 -3.52
N LYS A 154 16.31 -4.31 -4.33
CA LYS A 154 17.26 -4.34 -5.45
C LYS A 154 17.98 -3.00 -5.58
N MET A 155 19.29 -3.08 -5.76
CA MET A 155 20.14 -1.95 -6.14
C MET A 155 20.70 -2.21 -7.53
N LEU A 156 20.62 -1.20 -8.38
CA LEU A 156 21.20 -1.19 -9.72
C LEU A 156 22.20 -0.04 -9.81
N GLY A 157 23.20 -0.17 -10.64
CA GLY A 157 24.18 0.89 -10.85
C GLY A 157 25.28 0.53 -11.84
N PRO A 158 26.13 1.47 -12.17
CA PRO A 158 26.09 2.89 -11.76
C PRO A 158 24.91 3.65 -12.36
N ILE A 159 24.59 4.84 -11.82
CA ILE A 159 23.51 5.70 -12.36
C ILE A 159 23.82 6.00 -13.83
N GLY A 160 22.89 5.58 -14.70
CA GLY A 160 23.04 5.76 -16.14
C GLY A 160 21.82 5.21 -16.89
N ALA A 161 21.79 5.40 -18.20
CA ALA A 161 20.64 5.01 -19.03
C ALA A 161 20.39 3.50 -19.01
N GLU A 162 21.39 2.67 -18.86
CA GLU A 162 21.27 1.20 -18.82
C GLU A 162 20.59 0.76 -17.53
N ALA A 163 21.10 1.18 -16.37
CA ALA A 163 20.51 0.85 -15.06
C ALA A 163 19.07 1.38 -14.93
N LEU A 164 18.79 2.59 -15.44
CA LEU A 164 17.44 3.14 -15.46
C LEU A 164 16.50 2.33 -16.37
N ARG A 165 16.96 1.91 -17.53
CA ARG A 165 16.15 1.06 -18.44
C ARG A 165 15.85 -0.29 -17.80
N GLU A 166 16.84 -0.92 -17.15
CA GLU A 166 16.61 -2.17 -16.40
C GLU A 166 15.58 -1.98 -15.28
N ALA A 167 15.72 -0.89 -14.49
CA ALA A 167 14.75 -0.59 -13.42
C ALA A 167 13.34 -0.43 -13.97
N HIS A 168 13.14 0.29 -15.07
CA HIS A 168 11.85 0.44 -15.73
C HIS A 168 11.30 -0.89 -16.22
N GLN A 169 12.12 -1.71 -16.88
CA GLN A 169 11.69 -3.04 -17.34
C GLN A 169 11.18 -3.91 -16.20
N ILE A 170 11.88 -3.90 -15.05
CA ILE A 170 11.45 -4.66 -13.88
C ILE A 170 10.11 -4.13 -13.35
N LEU A 171 9.95 -2.80 -13.25
CA LEU A 171 8.70 -2.19 -12.76
C LEU A 171 7.53 -2.45 -13.69
N GLU A 172 7.74 -2.41 -15.01
CA GLU A 172 6.71 -2.67 -16.04
C GLU A 172 6.19 -4.11 -16.01
N THR A 173 6.96 -5.06 -15.47
CA THR A 173 6.45 -6.43 -15.26
C THR A 173 5.29 -6.49 -14.26
N GLY A 174 5.14 -5.49 -13.40
CA GLY A 174 4.21 -5.50 -12.26
C GLY A 174 4.62 -6.47 -11.15
N HIS A 175 5.80 -7.07 -11.24
CA HIS A 175 6.25 -8.11 -10.31
C HIS A 175 7.32 -7.63 -9.30
N ALA A 176 7.65 -6.36 -9.29
CA ALA A 176 8.62 -5.83 -8.36
C ALA A 176 8.13 -5.98 -6.90
N VAL A 177 9.04 -6.44 -6.04
CA VAL A 177 8.84 -6.49 -4.59
C VAL A 177 9.64 -5.36 -3.96
N GLY A 178 9.04 -4.62 -3.03
CA GLY A 178 9.69 -3.49 -2.37
C GLY A 178 10.06 -2.35 -3.31
N LYS A 179 11.25 -1.80 -3.13
CA LYS A 179 11.80 -0.66 -3.90
C LYS A 179 13.08 -1.05 -4.62
N ILE A 180 13.22 -0.56 -5.85
CA ILE A 180 14.45 -0.61 -6.64
C ILE A 180 15.15 0.74 -6.50
N VAL A 181 16.42 0.72 -6.18
CA VAL A 181 17.28 1.90 -6.08
C VAL A 181 18.33 1.85 -7.17
N VAL A 182 18.59 2.98 -7.84
CA VAL A 182 19.70 3.14 -8.78
C VAL A 182 20.69 4.10 -8.14
N ALA A 183 21.91 3.63 -7.90
CA ALA A 183 22.94 4.41 -7.21
C ALA A 183 24.33 4.19 -7.84
N ASN A 184 25.19 5.20 -7.73
CA ASN A 184 26.62 4.99 -7.82
C ASN A 184 27.07 4.36 -6.50
N GLU A 185 28.00 3.44 -6.53
CA GLU A 185 28.42 2.63 -5.37
C GLU A 185 28.34 3.36 -4.02
N VAL A 186 27.81 2.65 -3.01
CA VAL A 186 27.81 3.05 -1.60
C VAL A 186 29.04 2.46 -0.93
#